data_45f1ed1ee0617c5666c774e760acf18e
#
_entry.id   45f1ed1ee0617c5666c774e760acf18e
#
_cell.length_a   1.000
_cell.length_b   1.000
_cell.length_c   1.000
_cell.angle_alpha   90.00
_cell.angle_beta   90.00
_cell.angle_gamma   90.00
#
_symmetry.space_group_name_H-M   'P 1'
#
loop_
_entity.id
_entity.type
_entity.pdbx_description
1 polymer ?
#
loop_
_entity_poly.entity_id
_entity_poly.type
_entity_poly.pdbx_seq_one_letter_code
_entity_poly.pdbx_strand_id
1 'polypeptide(L)'
;MATKIPGETYRGNTLHVPLSADGQIALYVWPLRLLKIQGKGCGGPTIGIEVGNEEVLRFDCHDTPAGHWHGGGYDRLQTPRASHRDFPEDVQRVADQVEWALAHIQHNGKALLEEAQHGDAAARLDPAMVQTALNAIRAHLAQQGDLRSQAREEKLIMM
;
A
#
# COMPACT_ATOMS: atom_id res chain seq x y z
N MET A 1 7.88 8.56 7.81
CA MET A 1 6.51 8.61 7.30
C MET A 1 6.55 8.61 5.77
N ALA A 2 5.75 7.78 5.15
CA ALA A 2 5.72 7.66 3.70
C ALA A 2 5.36 9.00 3.03
N THR A 3 6.14 9.40 2.05
CA THR A 3 6.02 10.70 1.40
C THR A 3 5.05 10.62 0.23
N LYS A 4 4.05 11.47 0.24
CA LYS A 4 3.15 11.64 -0.89
C LYS A 4 3.87 12.34 -2.04
N ILE A 5 3.59 11.90 -3.25
CA ILE A 5 4.28 12.39 -4.44
C ILE A 5 3.68 13.73 -4.87
N PRO A 6 4.49 14.78 -5.05
CA PRO A 6 3.99 16.07 -5.53
C PRO A 6 3.30 15.94 -6.90
N GLY A 7 2.20 16.66 -7.08
CA GLY A 7 1.43 16.64 -8.31
C GLY A 7 0.38 15.55 -8.41
N GLU A 8 0.36 14.61 -7.48
CA GLU A 8 -0.69 13.61 -7.36
C GLU A 8 -1.75 14.09 -6.37
N THR A 9 -2.96 13.60 -6.53
CA THR A 9 -4.09 13.95 -5.66
C THR A 9 -4.38 12.78 -4.71
N TYR A 10 -4.59 13.12 -3.42
CA TYR A 10 -4.92 12.15 -2.38
C TYR A 10 -6.23 12.56 -1.72
N ARG A 11 -7.13 11.61 -1.51
CA ARG A 11 -8.41 11.83 -0.81
C ARG A 11 -8.58 10.83 0.31
N GLY A 12 -9.31 11.25 1.33
CA GLY A 12 -9.49 10.49 2.55
C GLY A 12 -8.33 10.67 3.52
N ASN A 13 -8.53 10.21 4.73
CA ASN A 13 -7.55 10.38 5.81
C ASN A 13 -6.52 9.27 5.77
N THR A 14 -5.24 9.64 5.80
CA THR A 14 -4.15 8.68 5.94
C THR A 14 -4.19 8.04 7.34
N LEU A 15 -3.97 6.74 7.39
CA LEU A 15 -3.82 6.02 8.65
C LEU A 15 -2.44 5.38 8.71
N HIS A 16 -1.76 5.53 9.85
CA HIS A 16 -0.51 4.85 10.16
C HIS A 16 -0.72 4.01 11.42
N VAL A 17 -0.31 2.75 11.39
CA VAL A 17 -0.46 1.84 12.53
C VAL A 17 0.88 1.14 12.78
N PRO A 18 1.40 1.16 14.03
CA PRO A 18 2.67 0.52 14.31
C PRO A 18 2.59 -1.01 14.19
N LEU A 19 3.66 -1.60 13.69
CA LEU A 19 3.84 -3.06 13.58
C LEU A 19 4.86 -3.61 14.56
N SER A 20 5.53 -2.73 15.31
CA SER A 20 6.53 -3.09 16.31
C SER A 20 6.38 -2.23 17.55
N ALA A 21 6.85 -2.76 18.68
CA ALA A 21 6.72 -2.08 19.98
C ALA A 21 7.47 -0.73 20.00
N ASP A 22 8.57 -0.60 19.26
CA ASP A 22 9.36 0.63 19.20
C ASP A 22 8.77 1.68 18.24
N GLY A 23 7.70 1.33 17.50
CA GLY A 23 7.04 2.23 16.57
C GLY A 23 7.84 2.53 15.30
N GLN A 24 8.98 1.89 15.07
CA GLN A 24 9.83 2.15 13.91
C GLN A 24 9.32 1.50 12.62
N ILE A 25 8.47 0.49 12.75
CA ILE A 25 7.86 -0.19 11.62
C ILE A 25 6.37 0.13 11.65
N ALA A 26 5.84 0.64 10.55
CA ALA A 26 4.44 1.03 10.48
C ALA A 26 3.80 0.59 9.16
N LEU A 27 2.54 0.20 9.28
CA LEU A 27 1.65 -0.03 8.13
C LEU A 27 0.87 1.26 7.90
N TYR A 28 0.77 1.70 6.65
CA TYR A 28 -0.02 2.88 6.33
C TYR A 28 -1.01 2.57 5.21
N VAL A 29 -2.04 3.40 5.13
CA VAL A 29 -2.95 3.42 3.99
C VAL A 29 -3.28 4.86 3.61
N TRP A 30 -3.24 5.12 2.31
CA TRP A 30 -3.86 6.28 1.69
C TRP A 30 -5.15 5.77 1.04
N PRO A 31 -6.33 6.17 1.52
CA PRO A 31 -7.59 5.60 1.02
C PRO A 31 -7.81 5.79 -0.47
N LEU A 32 -7.36 6.91 -1.03
CA LEU A 32 -7.41 7.15 -2.46
C LEU A 32 -6.21 7.95 -2.92
N ARG A 33 -5.45 7.38 -3.82
CA ARG A 33 -4.38 8.04 -4.57
C ARG A 33 -4.81 8.10 -6.02
N LEU A 34 -4.82 9.30 -6.60
CA LEU A 34 -5.21 9.54 -7.97
C LEU A 34 -3.99 9.95 -8.79
N LEU A 35 -3.80 9.32 -9.93
CA LEU A 35 -2.71 9.60 -10.84
C LEU A 35 -3.16 9.40 -12.29
N LYS A 36 -2.29 9.75 -13.23
CA LYS A 36 -2.55 9.53 -14.65
C LYS A 36 -1.50 8.60 -15.23
N ILE A 37 -1.94 7.62 -16.00
CA ILE A 37 -1.08 6.73 -16.76
C ILE A 37 -1.46 6.92 -18.22
N GLN A 38 -0.49 7.37 -19.03
CA GLN A 38 -0.71 7.65 -20.46
C GLN A 38 -1.92 8.59 -20.70
N GLY A 39 -2.04 9.60 -19.83
CA GLY A 39 -3.11 10.58 -19.93
C GLY A 39 -4.47 10.16 -19.39
N LYS A 40 -4.60 8.91 -18.94
CA LYS A 40 -5.84 8.39 -18.36
C LYS A 40 -5.77 8.37 -16.85
N GLY A 41 -6.79 8.90 -16.19
CA GLY A 41 -6.90 8.90 -14.74
C GLY A 41 -7.15 7.50 -14.19
N CYS A 42 -6.42 7.14 -13.16
CA CYS A 42 -6.62 5.90 -12.41
C CYS A 42 -6.36 6.18 -10.93
N GLY A 43 -6.71 5.24 -10.10
CA GLY A 43 -6.45 5.37 -8.67
C GLY A 43 -7.16 4.35 -7.83
N GLY A 44 -6.81 4.37 -6.55
CA GLY A 44 -7.35 3.47 -5.55
C GLY A 44 -6.54 3.57 -4.26
N PRO A 45 -6.81 2.69 -3.30
CA PRO A 45 -6.03 2.64 -2.08
C PRO A 45 -4.57 2.30 -2.33
N THR A 46 -3.68 2.95 -1.59
CA THR A 46 -2.27 2.60 -1.52
C THR A 46 -1.97 2.16 -0.10
N ILE A 47 -1.43 0.96 0.04
CA ILE A 47 -1.09 0.34 1.33
C ILE A 47 0.40 0.07 1.30
N GLY A 48 1.11 0.42 2.37
CA GLY A 48 2.55 0.19 2.41
C GLY A 48 3.10 -0.02 3.79
N ILE A 49 4.36 -0.40 3.83
CA ILE A 49 5.13 -0.50 5.07
C ILE A 49 6.32 0.43 4.98
N GLU A 50 6.51 1.19 6.06
CA GLU A 50 7.70 2.01 6.23
C GLU A 50 8.50 1.53 7.43
N VAL A 51 9.83 1.64 7.32
CA VAL A 51 10.79 1.37 8.39
C VAL A 51 11.54 2.67 8.62
N GLY A 52 11.33 3.28 9.78
CA GLY A 52 11.82 4.63 10.02
C GLY A 52 11.21 5.59 9.00
N ASN A 53 12.05 6.21 8.18
CA ASN A 53 11.61 7.13 7.13
C ASN A 53 11.63 6.51 5.72
N GLU A 54 11.98 5.23 5.61
CA GLU A 54 12.02 4.53 4.32
C GLU A 54 10.71 3.80 4.05
N GLU A 55 10.17 3.99 2.87
CA GLU A 55 9.08 3.19 2.37
C GLU A 55 9.66 1.93 1.73
N VAL A 56 9.39 0.77 2.30
CA VAL A 56 10.04 -0.47 1.89
C VAL A 56 9.12 -1.43 1.14
N LEU A 57 7.82 -1.16 1.19
CA LEU A 57 6.80 -1.99 0.57
C LEU A 57 5.60 -1.11 0.23
N ARG A 58 5.06 -1.26 -0.97
CA ARG A 58 3.89 -0.48 -1.39
C ARG A 58 3.01 -1.32 -2.30
N PHE A 59 1.72 -1.35 -2.00
CA PHE A 59 0.70 -1.97 -2.84
C PHE A 59 -0.21 -0.88 -3.38
N ASP A 60 -0.21 -0.71 -4.69
CA ASP A 60 -1.09 0.25 -5.38
C ASP A 60 -2.31 -0.51 -5.89
N CYS A 61 -3.38 -0.51 -5.08
CA CYS A 61 -4.60 -1.27 -5.33
C CYS A 61 -5.52 -0.45 -6.23
N HIS A 62 -5.15 -0.30 -7.49
CA HIS A 62 -5.75 0.64 -8.43
C HIS A 62 -6.59 -0.02 -9.53
N ASP A 63 -6.97 -1.29 -9.35
CA ASP A 63 -7.67 -2.06 -10.39
C ASP A 63 -6.72 -2.43 -11.54
N THR A 64 -7.08 -3.45 -12.30
CA THR A 64 -6.31 -3.83 -13.48
C THR A 64 -6.69 -2.92 -14.65
N PRO A 65 -5.74 -2.43 -15.46
CA PRO A 65 -4.31 -2.79 -15.52
C PRO A 65 -3.39 -1.92 -14.67
N ALA A 66 -3.90 -0.94 -13.94
CA ALA A 66 -3.07 0.03 -13.20
C ALA A 66 -2.50 -0.55 -11.90
N GLY A 67 -3.21 -1.50 -11.28
CA GLY A 67 -2.81 -2.08 -9.99
C GLY A 67 -1.51 -2.87 -10.07
N HIS A 68 -0.64 -2.66 -9.10
CA HIS A 68 0.66 -3.33 -9.00
C HIS A 68 1.20 -3.14 -7.57
N TRP A 69 2.36 -3.72 -7.29
CA TRP A 69 3.01 -3.50 -6.00
C TRP A 69 4.53 -3.46 -6.16
N HIS A 70 5.18 -2.95 -5.14
CA HIS A 70 6.63 -2.81 -5.09
C HIS A 70 7.16 -3.51 -3.84
N GLY A 71 8.19 -4.33 -4.03
CA GLY A 71 8.89 -5.00 -2.95
C GLY A 71 10.39 -4.98 -3.19
N GLY A 72 11.16 -5.71 -2.38
CA GLY A 72 12.59 -5.80 -2.55
C GLY A 72 13.37 -4.53 -2.22
N GLY A 73 12.80 -3.63 -1.42
CA GLY A 73 13.48 -2.39 -1.02
C GLY A 73 13.21 -1.24 -1.98
N TYR A 74 11.96 -1.00 -2.28
CA TYR A 74 11.48 -0.01 -3.24
C TYR A 74 12.17 1.36 -3.10
N ASP A 75 12.13 1.97 -1.91
CA ASP A 75 12.76 3.28 -1.70
C ASP A 75 14.28 3.20 -1.56
N ARG A 76 14.73 2.18 -0.84
CA ARG A 76 16.14 2.00 -0.48
C ARG A 76 17.04 1.85 -1.69
N LEU A 77 16.58 1.08 -2.66
CA LEU A 77 17.37 0.82 -3.87
C LEU A 77 17.11 1.84 -4.96
N GLN A 78 16.07 2.65 -4.82
CA GLN A 78 15.67 3.67 -5.79
C GLN A 78 15.56 3.11 -7.21
N THR A 79 15.07 1.87 -7.31
CA THR A 79 14.91 1.16 -8.57
C THR A 79 13.44 0.77 -8.76
N PRO A 80 12.51 1.75 -8.91
CA PRO A 80 11.07 1.46 -8.94
C PRO A 80 10.68 0.40 -9.98
N ARG A 81 11.30 0.46 -11.14
CA ARG A 81 11.00 -0.48 -12.22
C ARG A 81 11.42 -1.91 -11.86
N ALA A 82 12.60 -2.08 -11.25
CA ALA A 82 13.07 -3.38 -10.82
C ALA A 82 12.28 -3.96 -9.66
N SER A 83 11.69 -3.08 -8.84
CA SER A 83 10.87 -3.46 -7.69
C SER A 83 9.40 -3.68 -8.04
N HIS A 84 8.99 -3.32 -9.26
CA HIS A 84 7.61 -3.46 -9.73
C HIS A 84 7.23 -4.93 -9.84
N ARG A 85 6.07 -5.28 -9.28
CA ARG A 85 5.53 -6.64 -9.30
C ARG A 85 4.06 -6.59 -9.62
N ASP A 86 3.59 -7.62 -10.32
CA ASP A 86 2.18 -7.73 -10.66
C ASP A 86 1.42 -8.47 -9.56
N PHE A 87 0.14 -8.11 -9.37
CA PHE A 87 -0.76 -8.94 -8.60
C PHE A 87 -0.99 -10.26 -9.33
N PRO A 88 -1.37 -11.34 -8.62
CA PRO A 88 -1.77 -12.57 -9.28
C PRO A 88 -2.85 -12.31 -10.34
N GLU A 89 -2.87 -13.13 -11.38
CA GLU A 89 -3.74 -12.95 -12.54
C GLU A 89 -5.23 -12.86 -12.18
N ASP A 90 -5.65 -13.58 -11.14
CA ASP A 90 -7.04 -13.58 -10.66
C ASP A 90 -7.36 -12.45 -9.68
N VAL A 91 -6.39 -11.60 -9.34
CA VAL A 91 -6.53 -10.49 -8.39
C VAL A 91 -6.58 -9.18 -9.19
N GLN A 92 -7.76 -8.84 -9.70
CA GLN A 92 -7.90 -7.73 -10.66
C GLN A 92 -8.61 -6.51 -10.10
N ARG A 93 -9.61 -6.71 -9.24
CA ARG A 93 -10.41 -5.61 -8.69
C ARG A 93 -9.76 -5.02 -7.46
N VAL A 94 -10.04 -3.74 -7.19
CA VAL A 94 -9.51 -3.04 -6.02
C VAL A 94 -9.74 -3.82 -4.73
N ALA A 95 -10.97 -4.29 -4.49
CA ALA A 95 -11.28 -5.02 -3.25
C ALA A 95 -10.43 -6.28 -3.10
N ASP A 96 -10.22 -7.02 -4.19
CA ASP A 96 -9.40 -8.23 -4.18
C ASP A 96 -7.92 -7.89 -4.00
N GLN A 97 -7.47 -6.81 -4.60
CA GLN A 97 -6.09 -6.34 -4.46
C GLN A 97 -5.80 -5.91 -3.03
N VAL A 98 -6.73 -5.20 -2.39
CA VAL A 98 -6.61 -4.81 -0.98
C VAL A 98 -6.50 -6.05 -0.09
N GLU A 99 -7.43 -7.00 -0.24
CA GLU A 99 -7.41 -8.22 0.58
C GLU A 99 -6.17 -9.07 0.33
N TRP A 100 -5.73 -9.17 -0.92
CA TRP A 100 -4.50 -9.88 -1.25
C TRP A 100 -3.28 -9.20 -0.60
N ALA A 101 -3.20 -7.87 -0.68
CA ALA A 101 -2.11 -7.11 -0.08
C ALA A 101 -2.03 -7.33 1.43
N LEU A 102 -3.18 -7.23 2.11
CA LEU A 102 -3.23 -7.44 3.57
C LEU A 102 -2.87 -8.87 3.94
N ALA A 103 -3.38 -9.86 3.20
CA ALA A 103 -3.05 -11.26 3.43
C ALA A 103 -1.56 -11.54 3.17
N HIS A 104 -0.99 -10.93 2.14
CA HIS A 104 0.42 -11.09 1.79
C HIS A 104 1.32 -10.51 2.88
N ILE A 105 0.96 -9.35 3.42
CA ILE A 105 1.66 -8.76 4.58
C ILE A 105 1.55 -9.68 5.79
N GLN A 106 0.36 -10.20 6.06
CA GLN A 106 0.13 -11.08 7.21
C GLN A 106 1.00 -12.35 7.14
N HIS A 107 1.03 -13.01 6.00
CA HIS A 107 1.69 -14.29 5.84
C HIS A 107 3.17 -14.18 5.50
N ASN A 108 3.59 -13.11 4.84
CA ASN A 108 4.94 -12.97 4.29
C ASN A 108 5.66 -11.69 4.74
N GLY A 109 5.08 -10.91 5.66
CA GLY A 109 5.64 -9.61 6.05
C GLY A 109 7.09 -9.69 6.50
N LYS A 110 7.43 -10.70 7.28
CA LYS A 110 8.80 -10.91 7.74
C LYS A 110 9.75 -11.17 6.56
N ALA A 111 9.39 -12.09 5.68
CA ALA A 111 10.18 -12.42 4.50
C ALA A 111 10.30 -11.22 3.54
N LEU A 112 9.25 -10.42 3.41
CA LEU A 112 9.26 -9.22 2.58
C LEU A 112 10.22 -8.16 3.12
N LEU A 113 10.29 -7.99 4.44
CA LEU A 113 11.25 -7.07 5.06
C LEU A 113 12.69 -7.60 4.93
N GLU A 114 12.89 -8.90 5.08
CA GLU A 114 14.21 -9.52 4.87
C GLU A 114 14.68 -9.34 3.42
N GLU A 115 13.80 -9.55 2.46
CA GLU A 115 14.07 -9.33 1.04
C GLU A 115 14.46 -7.87 0.76
N ALA A 116 13.83 -6.93 1.46
CA ALA A 116 14.13 -5.51 1.36
C ALA A 116 15.40 -5.11 2.14
N GLN A 117 16.15 -6.09 2.64
CA GLN A 117 17.38 -5.89 3.42
C GLN A 117 17.13 -5.21 4.76
N HIS A 118 15.96 -5.42 5.34
CA HIS A 118 15.56 -4.95 6.66
C HIS A 118 15.35 -6.13 7.61
N GLY A 119 16.32 -7.03 7.69
CA GLY A 119 16.24 -8.20 8.57
C GLY A 119 16.05 -7.84 10.04
N ASP A 120 16.65 -6.74 10.49
CA ASP A 120 16.48 -6.26 11.87
C ASP A 120 15.03 -5.85 12.13
N ALA A 121 14.39 -5.18 11.18
CA ALA A 121 12.99 -4.82 11.26
C ALA A 121 12.11 -6.07 11.24
N ALA A 122 12.41 -7.03 10.37
CA ALA A 122 11.70 -8.30 10.29
C ALA A 122 11.66 -9.01 11.66
N ALA A 123 12.79 -9.00 12.38
CA ALA A 123 12.89 -9.62 13.70
C ALA A 123 12.06 -8.90 14.77
N ARG A 124 11.74 -7.62 14.57
CA ARG A 124 10.95 -6.82 15.52
C ARG A 124 9.45 -6.79 15.22
N LEU A 125 8.99 -7.40 14.14
CA LEU A 125 7.56 -7.49 13.87
C LEU A 125 6.86 -8.23 14.99
N ASP A 126 5.81 -7.62 15.51
CA ASP A 126 4.96 -8.24 16.53
C ASP A 126 3.69 -8.78 15.87
N PRO A 127 3.49 -10.11 15.85
CA PRO A 127 2.33 -10.71 15.17
C PRO A 127 0.98 -10.16 15.64
N ALA A 128 0.83 -9.87 16.91
CA ALA A 128 -0.41 -9.30 17.45
C ALA A 128 -0.63 -7.88 16.95
N MET A 129 0.43 -7.08 16.90
CA MET A 129 0.36 -5.71 16.35
C MET A 129 0.08 -5.74 14.85
N VAL A 130 0.68 -6.68 14.12
CA VAL A 130 0.40 -6.86 12.69
C VAL A 130 -1.08 -7.14 12.48
N GLN A 131 -1.66 -8.08 13.23
CA GLN A 131 -3.08 -8.41 13.09
C GLN A 131 -3.98 -7.22 13.43
N THR A 132 -3.68 -6.50 14.51
CA THR A 132 -4.40 -5.28 14.89
C THR A 132 -4.32 -4.23 13.78
N ALA A 133 -3.15 -4.04 13.18
CA ALA A 133 -2.94 -3.08 12.11
C ALA A 133 -3.75 -3.45 10.86
N LEU A 134 -3.74 -4.72 10.46
CA LEU A 134 -4.51 -5.19 9.30
C LEU A 134 -6.01 -4.95 9.50
N ASN A 135 -6.52 -5.24 10.69
CA ASN A 135 -7.92 -4.98 11.02
C ASN A 135 -8.23 -3.48 11.01
N ALA A 136 -7.32 -2.65 11.50
CA ALA A 136 -7.47 -1.20 11.49
C ALA A 136 -7.53 -0.63 10.07
N ILE A 137 -6.71 -1.14 9.15
CA ILE A 137 -6.75 -0.73 7.74
C ILE A 137 -8.10 -1.07 7.12
N ARG A 138 -8.60 -2.29 7.33
CA ARG A 138 -9.92 -2.70 6.80
C ARG A 138 -11.03 -1.79 7.32
N ALA A 139 -11.05 -1.55 8.63
CA ALA A 139 -12.06 -0.69 9.26
C ALA A 139 -11.97 0.74 8.75
N HIS A 140 -10.75 1.25 8.59
CA HIS A 140 -10.52 2.61 8.10
C HIS A 140 -11.02 2.78 6.65
N LEU A 141 -10.71 1.85 5.77
CA LEU A 141 -11.18 1.89 4.39
C LEU A 141 -12.71 1.83 4.31
N ALA A 142 -13.34 0.99 5.13
CA ALA A 142 -14.79 0.93 5.21
C ALA A 142 -15.39 2.26 5.67
N GLN A 143 -14.78 2.89 6.67
CA GLN A 143 -15.23 4.17 7.22
C GLN A 143 -15.08 5.32 6.22
N GLN A 144 -14.02 5.33 5.41
CA GLN A 144 -13.79 6.36 4.41
C GLN A 144 -14.79 6.31 3.25
N GLY A 145 -15.43 5.16 3.02
CA GLY A 145 -16.46 4.99 2.01
C GLY A 145 -15.90 4.80 0.60
N ASP A 146 -16.77 4.90 -0.38
CA ASP A 146 -16.43 4.65 -1.78
C ASP A 146 -15.91 5.91 -2.48
N LEU A 147 -14.67 6.26 -2.17
CA LEU A 147 -14.02 7.43 -2.74
C LEU A 147 -13.76 7.28 -4.24
N ARG A 148 -13.58 6.05 -4.72
CA ARG A 148 -13.34 5.78 -6.15
C ARG A 148 -14.57 6.11 -6.99
N SER A 149 -15.76 5.74 -6.54
CA SER A 149 -17.00 6.09 -7.25
C SER A 149 -17.18 7.59 -7.35
N GLN A 150 -16.89 8.32 -6.28
CA GLN A 150 -16.92 9.79 -6.31
C GLN A 150 -15.94 10.36 -7.33
N ALA A 151 -14.72 9.84 -7.35
CA ALA A 151 -13.70 10.28 -8.30
C ALA A 151 -14.09 9.94 -9.74
N ARG A 152 -14.75 8.79 -9.95
CA ARG A 152 -15.24 8.38 -11.27
C ARG A 152 -16.34 9.31 -11.77
N GLU A 153 -17.26 9.74 -10.90
CA GLU A 153 -18.28 10.73 -11.23
C GLU A 153 -17.66 12.07 -11.62
N GLU A 154 -16.56 12.44 -11.00
CA GLU A 154 -15.80 13.67 -11.32
C GLU A 154 -14.87 13.47 -12.54
N LYS A 155 -14.90 12.32 -13.18
CA LYS A 155 -14.05 11.96 -14.33
C LYS A 155 -12.55 11.97 -14.04
N LEU A 156 -12.18 11.76 -12.78
CA LEU A 156 -10.78 11.65 -12.36
C LEU A 156 -10.28 10.21 -12.52
N ILE A 157 -11.17 9.25 -12.56
CA ILE A 157 -10.87 7.85 -12.87
C ILE A 157 -11.59 7.49 -14.16
N MET A 158 -10.82 7.11 -15.18
CA MET A 158 -11.31 6.82 -16.52
C MET A 158 -11.01 5.36 -16.95
N MET A 159 -10.29 4.64 -16.11
CA MET A 159 -9.92 3.24 -16.37
C MET A 159 -10.79 2.28 -15.57
#